data_b1efac6dfb0485c19fd0858e7de59060
#
_entry.id   b1efac6dfb0485c19fd0858e7de59060
#
_cell.length_a   1.000
_cell.length_b   1.000
_cell.length_c   1.000
_cell.angle_alpha   90.00
_cell.angle_beta   90.00
_cell.angle_gamma   90.00
#
_symmetry.space_group_name_H-M   'P 1'
#
loop_
_entity.id
_entity.type
_entity.pdbx_description
1 polymer ?
#
loop_
_entity_poly.entity_id
_entity_poly.type
_entity_poly.pdbx_seq_one_letter_code
_entity_poly.pdbx_strand_id
1 'polypeptide(L)'
;MSTFNDLIHLMERLRSPEGCPWDREQTYTTLAPMLLEEAYEAFEAVEAAREGRPHELRDELGDLLFQIVFYAQVAKERGEFTIDDVTTTIHQKMVRRHPHVFSDARAETSADVLKNWEAIKAEEKRAVQTDNRPKPTSLLDGVSTKVPGLMEAHQLSTKAARVGFDWEKLEDIFAKLDEEVAELREAIQTQQLSENEADHARVREEIGDLLFAVTKAR
;
A
#
# COMPACT_ATOMS: atom_id res chain seq x y z
N MET A 1 34.03 -1.61 -3.42
CA MET A 1 32.61 -1.91 -3.17
C MET A 1 31.84 -0.62 -3.35
N SER A 2 30.74 -0.64 -4.11
CA SER A 2 29.87 0.53 -4.24
C SER A 2 29.10 0.75 -2.95
N THR A 3 28.83 2.00 -2.62
CA THR A 3 28.09 2.45 -1.45
C THR A 3 26.74 3.05 -1.87
N PHE A 4 25.86 3.34 -0.91
CA PHE A 4 24.63 4.04 -1.18
C PHE A 4 24.87 5.44 -1.79
N ASN A 5 25.91 6.13 -1.35
CA ASN A 5 26.28 7.42 -1.93
C ASN A 5 26.73 7.30 -3.40
N ASP A 6 27.41 6.22 -3.78
CA ASP A 6 27.76 5.98 -5.17
C ASP A 6 26.51 5.81 -6.06
N LEU A 7 25.46 5.19 -5.52
CA LEU A 7 24.17 5.07 -6.22
C LEU A 7 23.49 6.44 -6.40
N ILE A 8 23.53 7.29 -5.37
CA ILE A 8 23.01 8.67 -5.46
C ILE A 8 23.76 9.45 -6.53
N HIS A 9 25.09 9.42 -6.52
CA HIS A 9 25.91 10.11 -7.52
C HIS A 9 25.71 9.55 -8.94
N LEU A 10 25.48 8.23 -9.06
CA LEU A 10 25.13 7.60 -10.34
C LEU A 10 23.84 8.23 -10.90
N MET A 11 22.81 8.34 -10.08
CA MET A 11 21.52 8.93 -10.50
C MET A 11 21.68 10.41 -10.87
N GLU A 12 22.42 11.18 -10.09
CA GLU A 12 22.76 12.57 -10.42
C GLU A 12 23.45 12.68 -11.77
N ARG A 13 24.37 11.76 -12.06
CA ARG A 13 25.08 11.73 -13.34
C ARG A 13 24.17 11.34 -14.50
N LEU A 14 23.31 10.33 -14.32
CA LEU A 14 22.35 9.90 -15.34
C LEU A 14 21.41 11.03 -15.75
N ARG A 15 20.98 11.86 -14.80
CA ARG A 15 20.06 12.97 -15.03
C ARG A 15 20.75 14.31 -15.32
N SER A 16 22.10 14.36 -15.31
CA SER A 16 22.83 15.58 -15.66
C SER A 16 22.62 15.97 -17.13
N PRO A 17 22.91 17.22 -17.53
CA PRO A 17 22.77 17.67 -18.94
C PRO A 17 23.52 16.80 -19.94
N GLU A 18 24.61 16.17 -19.52
CA GLU A 18 25.44 15.27 -20.32
C GLU A 18 25.15 13.78 -20.02
N GLY A 19 24.12 13.50 -19.24
CA GLY A 19 23.71 12.15 -18.84
C GLY A 19 22.84 11.47 -19.89
N CYS A 20 22.03 10.51 -19.44
CA CYS A 20 21.14 9.74 -20.29
C CYS A 20 19.91 10.58 -20.70
N PRO A 21 19.63 10.78 -21.99
CA PRO A 21 18.45 11.52 -22.43
C PRO A 21 17.13 10.94 -21.92
N TRP A 22 17.01 9.61 -21.89
CA TRP A 22 15.82 8.93 -21.42
C TRP A 22 15.57 9.15 -19.93
N ASP A 23 16.62 9.02 -19.08
CA ASP A 23 16.48 9.26 -17.63
C ASP A 23 16.08 10.70 -17.32
N ARG A 24 16.59 11.67 -18.09
CA ARG A 24 16.26 13.10 -17.91
C ARG A 24 14.80 13.45 -18.22
N GLU A 25 14.17 12.72 -19.13
CA GLU A 25 12.76 12.92 -19.49
C GLU A 25 11.79 12.38 -18.44
N GLN A 26 12.27 11.53 -17.52
CA GLN A 26 11.39 10.90 -16.53
C GLN A 26 10.85 11.90 -15.51
N THR A 27 9.60 11.70 -15.16
CA THR A 27 8.81 12.48 -14.20
C THR A 27 8.18 11.54 -13.17
N TYR A 28 7.56 12.06 -12.11
CA TYR A 28 6.79 11.25 -11.17
C TYR A 28 5.74 10.35 -11.87
N THR A 29 5.09 10.88 -12.89
CA THR A 29 4.04 10.15 -13.59
C THR A 29 4.60 9.02 -14.46
N THR A 30 5.70 9.27 -15.17
CA THR A 30 6.30 8.27 -16.05
C THR A 30 7.03 7.16 -15.29
N LEU A 31 7.54 7.45 -14.08
CA LEU A 31 8.15 6.46 -13.19
C LEU A 31 7.13 5.60 -12.42
N ALA A 32 5.86 6.03 -12.30
CA ALA A 32 4.90 5.32 -11.47
C ALA A 32 4.62 3.86 -11.92
N PRO A 33 4.49 3.54 -13.22
CA PRO A 33 4.37 2.16 -13.66
C PRO A 33 5.59 1.31 -13.31
N MET A 34 6.81 1.86 -13.48
CA MET A 34 8.06 1.15 -13.19
C MET A 34 8.19 0.82 -11.69
N LEU A 35 7.91 1.79 -10.81
CA LEU A 35 7.90 1.52 -9.36
C LEU A 35 6.96 0.36 -8.98
N LEU A 36 5.81 0.27 -9.65
CA LEU A 36 4.86 -0.80 -9.40
C LEU A 36 5.37 -2.15 -9.94
N GLU A 37 6.01 -2.15 -11.11
CA GLU A 37 6.65 -3.31 -11.73
C GLU A 37 7.74 -3.87 -10.81
N GLU A 38 8.73 -3.06 -10.43
CA GLU A 38 9.79 -3.46 -9.50
C GLU A 38 9.25 -3.95 -8.15
N ALA A 39 8.14 -3.36 -7.66
CA ALA A 39 7.53 -3.83 -6.43
C ALA A 39 6.91 -5.23 -6.57
N TYR A 40 6.36 -5.58 -7.73
CA TYR A 40 5.85 -6.91 -8.01
C TYR A 40 6.97 -7.92 -8.25
N GLU A 41 8.04 -7.55 -8.95
CA GLU A 41 9.21 -8.39 -9.18
C GLU A 41 9.92 -8.71 -7.87
N ALA A 42 10.12 -7.70 -7.01
CA ALA A 42 10.63 -7.91 -5.65
C ALA A 42 9.71 -8.84 -4.82
N PHE A 43 8.39 -8.72 -4.96
CA PHE A 43 7.45 -9.61 -4.28
C PHE A 43 7.54 -11.05 -4.80
N GLU A 44 7.66 -11.26 -6.11
CA GLU A 44 7.84 -12.57 -6.72
C GLU A 44 9.18 -13.21 -6.28
N ALA A 45 10.24 -12.42 -6.22
CA ALA A 45 11.56 -12.86 -5.79
C ALA A 45 11.61 -13.32 -4.31
N VAL A 46 10.63 -12.95 -3.46
CA VAL A 46 10.49 -13.51 -2.11
C VAL A 46 10.23 -15.01 -2.16
N GLU A 47 9.41 -15.50 -3.10
CA GLU A 47 9.19 -16.94 -3.27
C GLU A 47 10.47 -17.64 -3.74
N ALA A 48 11.19 -17.05 -4.69
CA ALA A 48 12.48 -17.55 -5.14
C ALA A 48 13.49 -17.65 -3.98
N ALA A 49 13.52 -16.65 -3.09
CA ALA A 49 14.39 -16.66 -1.91
C ALA A 49 14.02 -17.79 -0.93
N ARG A 50 12.71 -18.08 -0.73
CA ARG A 50 12.23 -19.21 0.08
C ARG A 50 12.65 -20.57 -0.49
N GLU A 51 12.81 -20.65 -1.79
CA GLU A 51 13.30 -21.84 -2.51
C GLU A 51 14.84 -21.96 -2.54
N GLY A 52 15.56 -21.05 -1.87
CA GLY A 52 17.03 -21.08 -1.80
C GLY A 52 17.75 -20.26 -2.88
N ARG A 53 17.04 -19.35 -3.56
CA ARG A 53 17.58 -18.43 -4.56
C ARG A 53 17.56 -16.95 -4.09
N PRO A 54 18.20 -16.62 -2.93
CA PRO A 54 18.11 -15.27 -2.34
C PRO A 54 18.81 -14.19 -3.16
N HIS A 55 19.61 -14.56 -4.17
CA HIS A 55 20.26 -13.61 -5.05
C HIS A 55 19.25 -12.88 -5.96
N GLU A 56 18.16 -13.54 -6.37
CA GLU A 56 17.09 -12.92 -7.13
C GLU A 56 16.43 -11.80 -6.31
N LEU A 57 16.07 -12.07 -5.06
CA LEU A 57 15.51 -11.04 -4.17
C LEU A 57 16.49 -9.88 -3.94
N ARG A 58 17.81 -10.16 -3.83
CA ARG A 58 18.81 -9.10 -3.71
C ARG A 58 18.81 -8.19 -4.94
N ASP A 59 18.71 -8.77 -6.11
CA ASP A 59 18.77 -8.04 -7.38
C ASP A 59 17.50 -7.15 -7.51
N GLU A 60 16.31 -7.68 -7.31
CA GLU A 60 15.05 -6.91 -7.35
C GLU A 60 14.95 -5.84 -6.26
N LEU A 61 15.48 -6.09 -5.05
CA LEU A 61 15.59 -5.04 -4.03
C LEU A 61 16.54 -3.92 -4.46
N GLY A 62 17.55 -4.22 -5.28
CA GLY A 62 18.43 -3.24 -5.91
C GLY A 62 17.66 -2.34 -6.86
N ASP A 63 16.82 -2.90 -7.72
CA ASP A 63 16.02 -2.17 -8.69
C ASP A 63 14.95 -1.31 -8.00
N LEU A 64 14.27 -1.86 -6.99
CA LEU A 64 13.36 -1.09 -6.16
C LEU A 64 14.06 0.08 -5.43
N LEU A 65 15.28 -0.14 -4.91
CA LEU A 65 16.08 0.92 -4.30
C LEU A 65 16.47 2.00 -5.33
N PHE A 66 16.80 1.59 -6.55
CA PHE A 66 17.09 2.52 -7.65
C PHE A 66 15.87 3.40 -7.98
N GLN A 67 14.66 2.85 -8.02
CA GLN A 67 13.44 3.64 -8.19
C GLN A 67 13.28 4.69 -7.08
N ILE A 68 13.55 4.33 -5.82
CA ILE A 68 13.45 5.29 -4.70
C ILE A 68 14.44 6.44 -4.88
N VAL A 69 15.69 6.15 -5.26
CA VAL A 69 16.72 7.19 -5.52
C VAL A 69 16.32 8.03 -6.72
N PHE A 70 15.74 7.44 -7.76
CA PHE A 70 15.27 8.16 -8.94
C PHE A 70 14.18 9.18 -8.58
N TYR A 71 13.14 8.76 -7.84
CA TYR A 71 12.10 9.68 -7.36
C TYR A 71 12.68 10.82 -6.52
N ALA A 72 13.61 10.51 -5.62
CA ALA A 72 14.26 11.52 -4.80
C ALA A 72 15.10 12.50 -5.62
N GLN A 73 15.75 12.06 -6.69
CA GLN A 73 16.48 12.91 -7.59
C GLN A 73 15.55 13.85 -8.38
N VAL A 74 14.43 13.34 -8.90
CA VAL A 74 13.40 14.17 -9.55
C VAL A 74 12.86 15.24 -8.58
N ALA A 75 12.60 14.86 -7.32
CA ALA A 75 12.17 15.79 -6.27
C ALA A 75 13.22 16.87 -5.98
N LYS A 76 14.49 16.48 -5.88
CA LYS A 76 15.63 17.40 -5.68
C LYS A 76 15.73 18.43 -6.79
N GLU A 77 15.60 18.02 -8.05
CA GLU A 77 15.60 18.92 -9.21
C GLU A 77 14.45 19.92 -9.21
N ARG A 78 13.32 19.54 -8.61
CA ARG A 78 12.15 20.38 -8.42
C ARG A 78 12.21 21.26 -7.16
N GLY A 79 13.24 21.08 -6.32
CA GLY A 79 13.39 21.79 -5.05
C GLY A 79 12.37 21.37 -3.98
N GLU A 80 11.85 20.14 -4.04
CA GLU A 80 10.78 19.66 -3.15
C GLU A 80 11.36 18.94 -1.92
N PHE A 81 12.20 17.93 -2.13
CA PHE A 81 12.92 17.18 -1.10
C PHE A 81 14.09 16.39 -1.68
N THR A 82 14.92 15.83 -0.82
CA THR A 82 16.10 15.03 -1.17
C THR A 82 16.01 13.61 -0.64
N ILE A 83 16.92 12.74 -1.04
CA ILE A 83 17.03 11.38 -0.49
C ILE A 83 17.35 11.41 1.03
N ASP A 84 18.06 12.42 1.50
CA ASP A 84 18.36 12.59 2.93
C ASP A 84 17.08 12.93 3.72
N ASP A 85 16.16 13.68 3.13
CA ASP A 85 14.84 13.92 3.74
C ASP A 85 14.01 12.65 3.83
N VAL A 86 14.05 11.81 2.78
CA VAL A 86 13.37 10.51 2.77
C VAL A 86 13.91 9.61 3.87
N THR A 87 15.25 9.47 3.95
CA THR A 87 15.91 8.63 4.96
C THR A 87 15.70 9.15 6.38
N THR A 88 15.78 10.46 6.58
CA THR A 88 15.52 11.11 7.87
C THR A 88 14.08 10.88 8.32
N THR A 89 13.14 11.05 7.41
CA THR A 89 11.70 10.89 7.70
C THR A 89 11.38 9.45 8.12
N ILE A 90 11.88 8.46 7.39
CA ILE A 90 11.61 7.05 7.75
C ILE A 90 12.34 6.66 9.03
N HIS A 91 13.60 7.10 9.23
CA HIS A 91 14.35 6.83 10.45
C HIS A 91 13.62 7.38 11.68
N GLN A 92 13.27 8.66 11.68
CA GLN A 92 12.54 9.29 12.80
C GLN A 92 11.20 8.60 13.07
N LYS A 93 10.47 8.22 12.02
CA LYS A 93 9.23 7.47 12.13
C LYS A 93 9.45 6.12 12.82
N MET A 94 10.49 5.37 12.43
CA MET A 94 10.76 4.05 13.01
C MET A 94 11.23 4.14 14.47
N VAL A 95 12.10 5.09 14.79
CA VAL A 95 12.52 5.36 16.18
C VAL A 95 11.30 5.69 17.06
N ARG A 96 10.45 6.60 16.62
CA ARG A 96 9.24 6.99 17.37
C ARG A 96 8.25 5.84 17.55
N ARG A 97 8.10 4.96 16.56
CA ARG A 97 7.16 3.84 16.60
C ARG A 97 7.69 2.59 17.35
N HIS A 98 8.96 2.62 17.76
CA HIS A 98 9.58 1.53 18.53
C HIS A 98 10.14 2.04 19.89
N PRO A 99 9.30 2.67 20.73
CA PRO A 99 9.77 3.23 22.00
C PRO A 99 10.30 2.16 22.96
N HIS A 100 9.89 0.91 22.79
CA HIS A 100 10.41 -0.24 23.55
C HIS A 100 11.85 -0.64 23.14
N VAL A 101 12.38 -0.10 22.04
CA VAL A 101 13.78 -0.32 21.59
C VAL A 101 14.63 0.93 21.83
N PHE A 102 14.06 2.11 21.62
CA PHE A 102 14.79 3.38 21.60
C PHE A 102 14.48 4.30 22.80
N SER A 103 13.62 3.86 23.73
CA SER A 103 13.23 4.60 24.94
C SER A 103 12.94 3.64 26.09
N ASP A 104 12.38 4.13 27.20
CA ASP A 104 12.11 3.36 28.42
C ASP A 104 10.77 2.59 28.39
N ALA A 105 10.02 2.64 27.31
CA ALA A 105 8.76 1.89 27.18
C ALA A 105 9.03 0.39 27.16
N ARG A 106 8.11 -0.40 27.73
CA ARG A 106 8.21 -1.86 27.74
C ARG A 106 7.15 -2.48 26.84
N ALA A 107 7.54 -3.49 26.09
CA ALA A 107 6.66 -4.39 25.37
C ALA A 107 7.26 -5.79 25.48
N GLU A 108 6.53 -6.73 26.08
CA GLU A 108 7.04 -8.08 26.34
C GLU A 108 6.63 -9.07 25.24
N THR A 109 5.57 -8.73 24.51
CA THR A 109 5.04 -9.56 23.44
C THR A 109 4.88 -8.78 22.14
N SER A 110 4.83 -9.50 21.02
CA SER A 110 4.52 -8.91 19.72
C SER A 110 3.12 -8.24 19.69
N ALA A 111 2.18 -8.74 20.48
CA ALA A 111 0.86 -8.13 20.63
C ALA A 111 0.93 -6.75 21.29
N ASP A 112 1.78 -6.59 22.33
CA ASP A 112 2.01 -5.29 22.97
C ASP A 112 2.64 -4.30 22.00
N VAL A 113 3.61 -4.77 21.19
CA VAL A 113 4.24 -3.95 20.15
C VAL A 113 3.20 -3.45 19.16
N LEU A 114 2.35 -4.32 18.64
CA LEU A 114 1.30 -3.96 17.68
C LEU A 114 0.30 -2.97 18.26
N LYS A 115 -0.13 -3.16 19.52
CA LYS A 115 -1.03 -2.25 20.22
C LYS A 115 -0.41 -0.85 20.37
N ASN A 116 0.85 -0.78 20.81
CA ASN A 116 1.58 0.48 20.95
C ASN A 116 1.76 1.17 19.59
N TRP A 117 2.09 0.40 18.55
CA TRP A 117 2.24 0.89 17.19
C TRP A 117 0.95 1.56 16.65
N GLU A 118 -0.20 0.92 16.85
CA GLU A 118 -1.49 1.50 16.42
C GLU A 118 -1.85 2.75 17.23
N ALA A 119 -1.58 2.77 18.53
CA ALA A 119 -1.79 3.96 19.36
C ALA A 119 -0.94 5.14 18.86
N ILE A 120 0.35 4.93 18.62
CA ILE A 120 1.26 5.96 18.10
C ILE A 120 0.82 6.45 16.73
N LYS A 121 0.42 5.53 15.82
CA LYS A 121 -0.12 5.92 14.49
C LYS A 121 -1.38 6.77 14.61
N ALA A 122 -2.25 6.48 15.57
CA ALA A 122 -3.45 7.27 15.81
C ALA A 122 -3.11 8.69 16.32
N GLU A 123 -2.11 8.81 17.20
CA GLU A 123 -1.61 10.12 17.67
C GLU A 123 -0.95 10.92 16.54
N GLU A 124 -0.11 10.30 15.72
CA GLU A 124 0.49 10.93 14.56
C GLU A 124 -0.58 11.50 13.59
N LYS A 125 -1.63 10.73 13.34
CA LYS A 125 -2.76 11.20 12.51
C LYS A 125 -3.47 12.40 13.13
N ARG A 126 -3.65 12.42 14.45
CA ARG A 126 -4.25 13.58 15.16
C ARG A 126 -3.35 14.81 15.12
N ALA A 127 -2.04 14.64 15.28
CA ALA A 127 -1.07 15.74 15.25
C ALA A 127 -0.96 16.38 13.85
N VAL A 128 -1.04 15.61 12.77
CA VAL A 128 -1.02 16.13 11.39
C VAL A 128 -2.33 16.89 11.04
N GLN A 129 -3.40 16.70 11.82
CA GLN A 129 -4.69 17.36 11.60
C GLN A 129 -4.70 18.89 11.90
N THR A 130 -3.62 19.44 12.43
CA THR A 130 -3.48 20.91 12.58
C THR A 130 -3.18 21.63 11.26
N ASP A 131 -2.87 20.89 10.19
CA ASP A 131 -2.45 21.42 8.90
C ASP A 131 -3.56 21.15 7.85
N ASN A 132 -4.50 22.06 7.70
CA ASN A 132 -5.51 22.26 6.62
C ASN A 132 -6.01 21.02 5.80
N ARG A 133 -5.79 19.78 6.26
CA ARG A 133 -6.34 18.58 5.66
C ARG A 133 -7.72 18.28 6.24
N PRO A 134 -8.71 17.87 5.42
CA PRO A 134 -10.01 17.47 5.92
C PRO A 134 -9.84 16.38 7.00
N LYS A 135 -10.51 16.56 8.14
CA LYS A 135 -10.52 15.59 9.23
C LYS A 135 -11.01 14.25 8.67
N PRO A 136 -10.35 13.12 9.02
CA PRO A 136 -10.92 11.82 8.71
C PRO A 136 -12.32 11.75 9.31
N THR A 137 -13.30 11.54 8.46
CA THR A 137 -14.70 11.44 8.85
C THR A 137 -15.10 10.00 9.14
N SER A 138 -14.27 9.03 8.74
CA SER A 138 -14.48 7.61 8.86
C SER A 138 -13.25 6.89 9.41
N LEU A 139 -13.49 5.79 10.14
CA LEU A 139 -12.44 4.85 10.56
C LEU A 139 -11.74 4.20 9.36
N LEU A 140 -12.42 4.12 8.22
CA LEU A 140 -11.90 3.55 6.98
C LEU A 140 -11.00 4.51 6.20
N ASP A 141 -11.01 5.81 6.55
CA ASP A 141 -10.14 6.80 5.91
C ASP A 141 -8.67 6.41 5.98
N GLY A 142 -7.96 6.65 4.87
CA GLY A 142 -6.53 6.34 4.73
C GLY A 142 -6.24 4.90 4.29
N VAL A 143 -7.23 4.17 3.78
CA VAL A 143 -7.02 3.06 2.85
C VAL A 143 -6.81 3.69 1.47
N SER A 144 -5.79 3.22 0.76
CA SER A 144 -5.49 3.75 -0.57
C SER A 144 -6.44 3.15 -1.60
N THR A 145 -7.10 4.00 -2.38
CA THR A 145 -7.91 3.60 -3.55
C THR A 145 -7.05 3.34 -4.81
N LYS A 146 -5.72 3.35 -4.67
CA LYS A 146 -4.78 3.13 -5.78
C LYS A 146 -4.15 1.73 -5.78
N VAL A 147 -4.43 0.94 -4.75
CA VAL A 147 -4.04 -0.47 -4.71
C VAL A 147 -5.04 -1.34 -5.49
N PRO A 148 -4.66 -2.57 -5.90
CA PRO A 148 -5.62 -3.50 -6.50
C PRO A 148 -6.88 -3.66 -5.65
N GLY A 149 -8.08 -3.73 -6.27
CA GLY A 149 -9.36 -3.69 -5.57
C GLY A 149 -9.51 -4.74 -4.47
N LEU A 150 -9.04 -5.98 -4.69
CA LEU A 150 -9.08 -7.03 -3.64
C LEU A 150 -8.16 -6.70 -2.46
N MET A 151 -7.04 -6.00 -2.69
CA MET A 151 -6.16 -5.55 -1.60
C MET A 151 -6.82 -4.40 -0.83
N GLU A 152 -7.49 -3.48 -1.52
CA GLU A 152 -8.30 -2.42 -0.89
C GLU A 152 -9.40 -3.03 -0.02
N ALA A 153 -10.17 -3.97 -0.55
CA ALA A 153 -11.21 -4.69 0.17
C ALA A 153 -10.67 -5.41 1.42
N HIS A 154 -9.53 -6.09 1.30
CA HIS A 154 -8.84 -6.72 2.43
C HIS A 154 -8.40 -5.69 3.49
N GLN A 155 -7.86 -4.55 3.10
CA GLN A 155 -7.46 -3.48 4.03
C GLN A 155 -8.68 -2.86 4.73
N LEU A 156 -9.79 -2.63 4.02
CA LEU A 156 -11.04 -2.12 4.57
C LEU A 156 -11.62 -3.11 5.59
N SER A 157 -11.74 -4.39 5.23
CA SER A 157 -12.27 -5.42 6.12
C SER A 157 -11.41 -5.62 7.36
N THR A 158 -10.07 -5.57 7.21
CA THR A 158 -9.13 -5.63 8.35
C THR A 158 -9.32 -4.45 9.31
N LYS A 159 -9.54 -3.25 8.80
CA LYS A 159 -9.82 -2.09 9.65
C LYS A 159 -11.17 -2.18 10.36
N ALA A 160 -12.21 -2.65 9.68
CA ALA A 160 -13.51 -2.85 10.25
C ALA A 160 -13.49 -3.91 11.37
N ALA A 161 -12.81 -5.03 11.16
CA ALA A 161 -12.63 -6.08 12.16
C ALA A 161 -12.00 -5.58 13.47
N ARG A 162 -11.03 -4.66 13.39
CA ARG A 162 -10.35 -4.06 14.58
C ARG A 162 -11.29 -3.29 15.51
N VAL A 163 -12.45 -2.86 15.04
CA VAL A 163 -13.46 -2.15 15.83
C VAL A 163 -14.69 -3.02 16.12
N GLY A 164 -14.55 -4.33 15.93
CA GLY A 164 -15.59 -5.32 16.24
C GLY A 164 -16.58 -5.55 15.11
N PHE A 165 -16.34 -5.00 13.90
CA PHE A 165 -17.17 -5.28 12.73
C PHE A 165 -16.58 -6.44 11.94
N ASP A 166 -16.73 -7.65 12.49
CA ASP A 166 -16.26 -8.89 11.88
C ASP A 166 -17.26 -10.00 12.13
N TRP A 167 -17.16 -11.08 11.36
CA TRP A 167 -17.98 -12.27 11.53
C TRP A 167 -17.48 -13.10 12.71
N GLU A 168 -18.39 -13.58 13.54
CA GLU A 168 -18.03 -14.43 14.68
C GLU A 168 -17.77 -15.88 14.25
N LYS A 169 -18.42 -16.33 13.18
CA LYS A 169 -18.34 -17.71 12.70
C LYS A 169 -18.14 -17.78 11.20
N LEU A 170 -17.48 -18.83 10.76
CA LEU A 170 -17.25 -19.11 9.34
C LEU A 170 -18.58 -19.35 8.59
N GLU A 171 -19.56 -19.93 9.27
CA GLU A 171 -20.90 -20.17 8.72
C GLU A 171 -21.61 -18.87 8.32
N ASP A 172 -21.37 -17.77 9.06
CA ASP A 172 -21.97 -16.47 8.75
C ASP A 172 -21.38 -15.90 7.44
N ILE A 173 -20.11 -16.19 7.15
CA ILE A 173 -19.48 -15.81 5.88
C ILE A 173 -20.10 -16.57 4.71
N PHE A 174 -20.34 -17.89 4.87
CA PHE A 174 -21.01 -18.68 3.84
C PHE A 174 -22.44 -18.21 3.59
N ALA A 175 -23.18 -17.89 4.66
CA ALA A 175 -24.53 -17.35 4.52
C ALA A 175 -24.53 -16.03 3.73
N LYS A 176 -23.55 -15.15 3.99
CA LYS A 176 -23.41 -13.91 3.22
C LYS A 176 -23.00 -14.13 1.77
N LEU A 177 -22.12 -15.09 1.50
CA LEU A 177 -21.76 -15.46 0.12
C LEU A 177 -22.98 -15.99 -0.66
N ASP A 178 -23.82 -16.82 -0.03
CA ASP A 178 -25.03 -17.32 -0.65
C ASP A 178 -26.03 -16.19 -0.94
N GLU A 179 -26.14 -15.21 -0.04
CA GLU A 179 -26.94 -13.99 -0.23
C GLU A 179 -26.44 -13.20 -1.45
N GLU A 180 -25.14 -12.84 -1.51
CA GLU A 180 -24.55 -12.07 -2.62
C GLU A 180 -24.69 -12.80 -3.96
N VAL A 181 -24.54 -14.12 -3.97
CA VAL A 181 -24.79 -14.93 -5.18
C VAL A 181 -26.25 -14.86 -5.63
N ALA A 182 -27.20 -14.85 -4.68
CA ALA A 182 -28.60 -14.74 -5.01
C ALA A 182 -28.96 -13.36 -5.57
N GLU A 183 -28.45 -12.29 -4.97
CA GLU A 183 -28.64 -10.90 -5.41
C GLU A 183 -28.01 -10.66 -6.79
N LEU A 184 -26.81 -11.16 -7.05
CA LEU A 184 -26.19 -11.12 -8.36
C LEU A 184 -27.02 -11.85 -9.43
N ARG A 185 -27.59 -13.02 -9.11
CA ARG A 185 -28.48 -13.74 -10.03
C ARG A 185 -29.74 -12.95 -10.37
N GLU A 186 -30.35 -12.30 -9.38
CA GLU A 186 -31.51 -11.44 -9.58
C GLU A 186 -31.16 -10.23 -10.45
N ALA A 187 -30.04 -9.57 -10.17
CA ALA A 187 -29.56 -8.44 -10.96
C ALA A 187 -29.33 -8.82 -12.42
N ILE A 188 -28.70 -9.97 -12.70
CA ILE A 188 -28.49 -10.49 -14.07
C ILE A 188 -29.82 -10.78 -14.76
N GLN A 189 -30.80 -11.40 -14.06
CA GLN A 189 -32.12 -11.66 -14.65
C GLN A 189 -32.84 -10.36 -15.02
N THR A 190 -32.76 -9.35 -14.16
CA THR A 190 -33.36 -8.03 -14.41
C THR A 190 -32.68 -7.35 -15.60
N GLN A 191 -31.37 -7.40 -15.68
CA GLN A 191 -30.59 -6.83 -16.79
C GLN A 191 -30.94 -7.48 -18.13
N GLN A 192 -31.20 -8.80 -18.17
CA GLN A 192 -31.59 -9.51 -19.39
C GLN A 192 -32.98 -9.07 -19.93
N LEU A 193 -33.80 -8.49 -19.05
CA LEU A 193 -35.14 -8.01 -19.38
C LEU A 193 -35.17 -6.51 -19.76
N SER A 194 -34.08 -5.79 -19.52
CA SER A 194 -33.96 -4.35 -19.73
C SER A 194 -32.51 -3.99 -20.11
N GLU A 195 -32.33 -3.21 -21.17
CA GLU A 195 -31.01 -2.76 -21.64
C GLU A 195 -30.64 -1.36 -21.09
N ASN A 196 -31.05 -1.02 -19.88
CA ASN A 196 -30.72 0.27 -19.30
C ASN A 196 -29.42 0.26 -18.49
N GLU A 197 -28.77 1.43 -18.38
CA GLU A 197 -27.49 1.57 -17.70
C GLU A 197 -27.56 1.33 -16.19
N ALA A 198 -28.73 1.54 -15.58
CA ALA A 198 -28.95 1.30 -14.16
C ALA A 198 -28.87 -0.19 -13.81
N ASP A 199 -29.40 -1.08 -14.67
CA ASP A 199 -29.33 -2.53 -14.44
C ASP A 199 -27.92 -3.06 -14.66
N HIS A 200 -27.16 -2.50 -15.60
CA HIS A 200 -25.72 -2.78 -15.73
C HIS A 200 -24.91 -2.30 -14.50
N ALA A 201 -25.27 -1.16 -13.93
CA ALA A 201 -24.62 -0.66 -12.71
C ALA A 201 -24.90 -1.59 -11.52
N ARG A 202 -26.15 -2.05 -11.36
CA ARG A 202 -26.54 -3.00 -10.31
C ARG A 202 -25.75 -4.31 -10.40
N VAL A 203 -25.64 -4.92 -11.58
CA VAL A 203 -24.82 -6.13 -11.75
C VAL A 203 -23.36 -5.90 -11.35
N ARG A 204 -22.77 -4.72 -11.67
CA ARG A 204 -21.41 -4.39 -11.24
C ARG A 204 -21.30 -4.23 -9.72
N GLU A 205 -22.32 -3.68 -9.07
CA GLU A 205 -22.41 -3.52 -7.63
C GLU A 205 -22.41 -4.90 -6.94
N GLU A 206 -23.32 -5.80 -7.34
CA GLU A 206 -23.41 -7.15 -6.77
C GLU A 206 -22.14 -8.00 -7.00
N ILE A 207 -21.44 -7.83 -8.13
CA ILE A 207 -20.14 -8.45 -8.33
C ILE A 207 -19.12 -7.90 -7.33
N GLY A 208 -19.15 -6.60 -7.07
CA GLY A 208 -18.28 -5.94 -6.09
C GLY A 208 -18.52 -6.47 -4.68
N ASP A 209 -19.77 -6.63 -4.28
CA ASP A 209 -20.17 -7.11 -2.94
C ASP A 209 -19.80 -8.59 -2.74
N LEU A 210 -20.02 -9.42 -3.75
CA LEU A 210 -19.55 -10.81 -3.75
C LEU A 210 -18.02 -10.91 -3.60
N LEU A 211 -17.26 -10.13 -4.36
CA LEU A 211 -15.80 -10.10 -4.26
C LEU A 211 -15.34 -9.59 -2.89
N PHE A 212 -16.04 -8.60 -2.32
CA PHE A 212 -15.74 -8.09 -0.99
C PHE A 212 -16.01 -9.15 0.08
N ALA A 213 -17.13 -9.89 0.00
CA ALA A 213 -17.45 -10.97 0.92
C ALA A 213 -16.37 -12.08 0.91
N VAL A 214 -15.87 -12.46 -0.29
CA VAL A 214 -14.76 -13.42 -0.43
C VAL A 214 -13.49 -12.96 0.28
N THR A 215 -13.15 -11.66 0.26
CA THR A 215 -11.93 -11.15 0.92
C THR A 215 -11.98 -11.21 2.44
N LYS A 216 -13.17 -11.41 3.04
CA LYS A 216 -13.37 -11.54 4.48
C LYS A 216 -13.16 -12.96 5.01
N ALA A 217 -13.15 -13.98 4.15
CA ALA A 217 -12.89 -15.37 4.52
C ALA A 217 -11.39 -15.51 4.90
N ARG A 218 -11.10 -15.52 6.21
CA ARG A 218 -9.74 -15.68 6.76
C ARG A 218 -9.56 -17.05 7.40
#